data_3097f19f98a1cf1b5898edb9801ba327
#
_entry.id   3097f19f98a1cf1b5898edb9801ba327
#
_cell.length_a   1.000
_cell.length_b   1.000
_cell.length_c   1.000
_cell.angle_alpha   90.00
_cell.angle_beta   90.00
_cell.angle_gamma   90.00
#
_symmetry.space_group_name_H-M   'P 1'
#
loop_
_entity.id
_entity.type
_entity.pdbx_description
1 polymer ?
#
loop_
_entity_poly.entity_id
_entity_poly.type
_entity_poly.pdbx_seq_one_letter_code
_entity_poly.pdbx_strand_id
1 'polypeptide(L)'
;MSFGPIYEVADATYIVKPGSQITNFATLDQPGIKVAAVNNTTTMRGAIAHLKNAKVTGYQTYDEIFGLLKAGEIDAFALSRDQLNAMAAQIPGTRVLDETFKQTVTAVAVPPNHPQSLAFAVKFLNEAIANGTLRKAYDNNGLKDRPVRTQAK
;
A
#
# COMPACT_ATOMS: atom_id res chain seq x y z
N MET A 1 2.95 5.76 -24.62
CA MET A 1 1.77 5.70 -23.78
C MET A 1 1.49 7.11 -23.27
N SER A 2 0.28 7.60 -23.40
CA SER A 2 -0.13 8.89 -22.81
C SER A 2 -0.87 8.61 -21.51
N PHE A 3 -0.42 9.23 -20.42
CA PHE A 3 -1.04 9.05 -19.11
C PHE A 3 -2.09 10.13 -18.87
N GLY A 4 -3.23 9.69 -18.36
CA GLY A 4 -4.25 10.55 -17.82
C GLY A 4 -3.96 10.95 -16.37
N PRO A 5 -4.94 11.55 -15.72
CA PRO A 5 -4.79 12.00 -14.35
C PRO A 5 -4.61 10.83 -13.38
N ILE A 6 -3.89 11.11 -12.30
CA ILE A 6 -3.79 10.22 -11.16
C ILE A 6 -5.12 10.28 -10.41
N TYR A 7 -5.78 9.15 -10.26
CA TYR A 7 -7.05 9.04 -9.53
C TYR A 7 -6.92 8.31 -8.19
N GLU A 8 -5.83 7.57 -7.99
CA GLU A 8 -5.60 6.77 -6.80
C GLU A 8 -4.18 6.98 -6.26
N VAL A 9 -4.05 7.01 -4.94
CA VAL A 9 -2.76 6.99 -4.23
C VAL A 9 -2.86 5.91 -3.15
N ALA A 10 -1.93 4.97 -3.17
CA ALA A 10 -1.80 3.93 -2.16
C ALA A 10 -0.52 4.17 -1.36
N ASP A 11 -0.65 4.29 -0.05
CA ASP A 11 0.46 4.42 0.87
C ASP A 11 0.97 3.04 1.28
N ALA A 12 2.29 2.86 1.30
CA ALA A 12 2.94 1.68 1.83
C ALA A 12 3.61 2.00 3.17
N THR A 13 3.41 1.10 4.12
CA THR A 13 3.97 1.18 5.47
C THR A 13 4.30 -0.23 5.98
N TYR A 14 4.44 -0.39 7.28
CA TYR A 14 4.71 -1.68 7.92
C TYR A 14 3.65 -1.99 8.97
N ILE A 15 3.29 -3.27 9.08
CA ILE A 15 2.63 -3.82 10.25
C ILE A 15 3.68 -4.55 11.09
N VAL A 16 3.61 -4.42 12.41
CA VAL A 16 4.51 -5.10 13.34
C VAL A 16 3.78 -6.20 14.11
N LYS A 17 4.53 -7.24 14.50
CA LYS A 17 4.00 -8.42 15.18
C LYS A 17 3.29 -8.08 16.48
N PRO A 18 2.43 -8.97 17.00
CA PRO A 18 1.78 -8.78 18.29
C PRO A 18 2.77 -8.51 19.41
N GLY A 19 2.46 -7.54 20.27
CA GLY A 19 3.30 -7.20 21.45
C GLY A 19 4.61 -6.50 21.12
N SER A 20 4.85 -6.11 19.87
CA SER A 20 6.08 -5.42 19.45
C SER A 20 6.22 -4.04 20.12
N GLN A 21 7.45 -3.70 20.50
CA GLN A 21 7.83 -2.35 20.98
C GLN A 21 8.16 -1.38 19.84
N ILE A 22 8.10 -1.82 18.58
CA ILE A 22 8.31 -0.99 17.41
C ILE A 22 7.10 -0.07 17.23
N THR A 23 7.33 1.25 17.25
CA THR A 23 6.26 2.26 17.17
C THR A 23 6.40 3.21 15.99
N ASN A 24 7.59 3.25 15.35
CA ASN A 24 7.91 4.14 14.25
C ASN A 24 9.06 3.55 13.40
N PHE A 25 9.42 4.22 12.30
CA PHE A 25 10.48 3.76 11.41
C PHE A 25 11.87 3.74 12.07
N ALA A 26 12.15 4.65 12.98
CA ALA A 26 13.44 4.67 13.68
C ALA A 26 13.63 3.45 14.59
N THR A 27 12.56 2.99 15.23
CA THR A 27 12.58 1.76 16.05
C THR A 27 12.48 0.49 15.21
N LEU A 28 11.96 0.58 13.98
CA LEU A 28 11.92 -0.53 13.03
C LEU A 28 13.28 -0.78 12.37
N ASP A 29 14.00 0.28 11.98
CA ASP A 29 15.26 0.15 11.23
C ASP A 29 16.45 -0.10 12.15
N GLN A 30 16.41 -1.22 12.88
CA GLN A 30 17.47 -1.64 13.79
C GLN A 30 18.09 -2.98 13.36
N PRO A 31 19.39 -3.22 13.68
CA PRO A 31 20.01 -4.51 13.43
C PRO A 31 19.26 -5.65 14.14
N GLY A 32 19.08 -6.76 13.44
CA GLY A 32 18.37 -7.92 13.95
C GLY A 32 16.87 -7.94 13.71
N ILE A 33 16.25 -6.82 13.36
CA ILE A 33 14.83 -6.76 12.97
C ILE A 33 14.62 -7.46 11.63
N LYS A 34 13.65 -8.37 11.57
CA LYS A 34 13.29 -9.16 10.39
C LYS A 34 12.04 -8.57 9.75
N VAL A 35 12.18 -7.97 8.59
CA VAL A 35 11.08 -7.40 7.81
C VAL A 35 10.78 -8.29 6.61
N ALA A 36 9.52 -8.69 6.45
CA ALA A 36 9.06 -9.43 5.29
C ALA A 36 8.48 -8.51 4.22
N ALA A 37 8.54 -8.95 2.97
CA ALA A 37 7.83 -8.35 1.84
C ALA A 37 7.54 -9.42 0.79
N VAL A 38 6.53 -9.20 -0.06
CA VAL A 38 6.25 -10.10 -1.18
C VAL A 38 7.27 -9.85 -2.29
N ASN A 39 7.86 -10.94 -2.81
CA ASN A 39 8.86 -10.90 -3.87
C ASN A 39 8.37 -10.18 -5.12
N ASN A 40 9.29 -9.52 -5.81
CA ASN A 40 9.07 -8.85 -7.09
C ASN A 40 8.05 -7.69 -7.06
N THR A 41 7.70 -7.18 -5.87
CA THR A 41 6.78 -6.04 -5.71
C THR A 41 7.51 -4.70 -5.64
N THR A 42 6.79 -3.64 -5.97
CA THR A 42 7.27 -2.26 -5.78
C THR A 42 7.44 -1.93 -4.30
N THR A 43 6.64 -2.56 -3.44
CA THR A 43 6.70 -2.39 -1.98
C THR A 43 7.99 -2.97 -1.42
N MET A 44 8.38 -4.19 -1.85
CA MET A 44 9.67 -4.78 -1.45
C MET A 44 10.86 -3.90 -1.84
N ARG A 45 10.90 -3.43 -3.09
CA ARG A 45 11.96 -2.51 -3.54
C ARG A 45 11.99 -1.22 -2.72
N GLY A 46 10.81 -0.69 -2.38
CA GLY A 46 10.68 0.49 -1.51
C GLY A 46 11.20 0.23 -0.10
N ALA A 47 10.85 -0.91 0.50
CA ALA A 47 11.32 -1.29 1.83
C ALA A 47 12.84 -1.46 1.88
N ILE A 48 13.44 -2.14 0.88
CA ILE A 48 14.90 -2.29 0.76
C ILE A 48 15.61 -0.93 0.63
N ALA A 49 15.03 -0.01 -0.14
CA ALA A 49 15.61 1.33 -0.29
C ALA A 49 15.47 2.19 0.99
N HIS A 50 14.40 1.98 1.74
CA HIS A 50 14.09 2.74 2.95
C HIS A 50 14.90 2.28 4.17
N LEU A 51 14.95 0.97 4.42
CA LEU A 51 15.62 0.39 5.59
C LEU A 51 17.11 0.21 5.33
N LYS A 52 17.94 0.57 6.30
CA LYS A 52 19.42 0.51 6.22
C LYS A 52 20.00 -0.57 7.12
N ASN A 53 19.38 -0.83 8.26
CA ASN A 53 19.87 -1.70 9.31
C ASN A 53 19.03 -2.97 9.46
N ALA A 54 17.71 -2.87 9.32
CA ALA A 54 16.81 -4.01 9.38
C ALA A 54 16.91 -4.87 8.13
N LYS A 55 16.79 -6.20 8.29
CA LYS A 55 16.88 -7.14 7.18
C LYS A 55 15.54 -7.33 6.50
N VAL A 56 15.44 -6.95 5.22
CA VAL A 56 14.27 -7.23 4.38
C VAL A 56 14.44 -8.58 3.69
N THR A 57 13.47 -9.49 3.87
CA THR A 57 13.43 -10.82 3.24
C THR A 57 12.16 -10.94 2.40
N GLY A 58 12.33 -11.41 1.15
CA GLY A 58 11.21 -11.64 0.24
C GLY A 58 10.61 -13.04 0.40
N TYR A 59 9.29 -13.12 0.35
CA TYR A 59 8.51 -14.35 0.39
C TYR A 59 7.63 -14.46 -0.86
N GLN A 60 7.12 -15.67 -1.14
CA GLN A 60 6.37 -15.90 -2.38
C GLN A 60 4.93 -15.42 -2.28
N THR A 61 4.29 -15.60 -1.13
CA THR A 61 2.87 -15.32 -0.96
C THR A 61 2.58 -14.45 0.26
N TYR A 62 1.44 -13.78 0.19
CA TYR A 62 0.88 -13.04 1.32
C TYR A 62 0.56 -13.97 2.51
N ASP A 63 -0.03 -15.14 2.24
CA ASP A 63 -0.48 -16.07 3.27
C ASP A 63 0.69 -16.65 4.08
N GLU A 64 1.83 -16.89 3.42
CA GLU A 64 3.07 -17.29 4.08
C GLU A 64 3.51 -16.23 5.11
N ILE A 65 3.56 -14.96 4.70
CA ILE A 65 3.96 -13.85 5.57
C ILE A 65 2.94 -13.65 6.70
N PHE A 66 1.65 -13.78 6.39
CA PHE A 66 0.58 -13.71 7.40
C PHE A 66 0.79 -14.74 8.52
N GLY A 67 1.10 -15.98 8.16
CA GLY A 67 1.43 -17.04 9.12
C GLY A 67 2.64 -16.72 9.98
N LEU A 68 3.74 -16.28 9.36
CA LEU A 68 4.98 -15.90 10.05
C LEU A 68 4.80 -14.72 11.01
N LEU A 69 4.05 -13.71 10.60
CA LEU A 69 3.75 -12.54 11.45
C LEU A 69 2.92 -12.94 12.67
N LYS A 70 1.88 -13.77 12.46
CA LYS A 70 1.02 -14.30 13.51
C LYS A 70 1.80 -15.18 14.50
N ALA A 71 2.73 -15.98 14.01
CA ALA A 71 3.62 -16.81 14.82
C ALA A 71 4.73 -16.02 15.53
N GLY A 72 4.95 -14.73 15.16
CA GLY A 72 6.03 -13.89 15.70
C GLY A 72 7.43 -14.23 15.17
N GLU A 73 7.52 -15.00 14.09
CA GLU A 73 8.79 -15.41 13.46
C GLU A 73 9.45 -14.29 12.64
N ILE A 74 8.67 -13.30 12.24
CA ILE A 74 9.11 -12.03 11.65
C ILE A 74 8.64 -10.87 12.55
N ASP A 75 9.35 -9.76 12.49
CA ASP A 75 9.05 -8.60 13.33
C ASP A 75 8.08 -7.63 12.65
N ALA A 76 8.16 -7.52 11.31
CA ALA A 76 7.30 -6.63 10.54
C ALA A 76 7.06 -7.13 9.11
N PHE A 77 5.99 -6.62 8.48
CA PHE A 77 5.66 -6.86 7.07
C PHE A 77 5.37 -5.54 6.36
N ALA A 78 6.01 -5.34 5.19
CA ALA A 78 5.85 -4.17 4.33
C ALA A 78 4.77 -4.42 3.27
N LEU A 79 3.68 -3.62 3.28
CA LEU A 79 2.60 -3.71 2.31
C LEU A 79 1.84 -2.38 2.19
N SER A 80 0.79 -2.33 1.37
CA SER A 80 -0.11 -1.17 1.32
C SER A 80 -0.90 -1.05 2.63
N ARG A 81 -1.10 0.18 3.10
CA ARG A 81 -1.75 0.47 4.39
C ARG A 81 -3.13 -0.16 4.53
N ASP A 82 -3.95 -0.11 3.48
CA ASP A 82 -5.30 -0.68 3.48
C ASP A 82 -5.29 -2.20 3.71
N GLN A 83 -4.36 -2.92 3.05
CA GLN A 83 -4.18 -4.36 3.26
C GLN A 83 -3.62 -4.67 4.65
N LEU A 84 -2.71 -3.84 5.17
CA LEU A 84 -2.20 -3.99 6.53
C LEU A 84 -3.26 -3.73 7.59
N ASN A 85 -4.16 -2.77 7.39
CA ASN A 85 -5.29 -2.53 8.28
C ASN A 85 -6.25 -3.72 8.30
N ALA A 86 -6.53 -4.32 7.13
CA ALA A 86 -7.33 -5.54 7.04
C ALA A 86 -6.66 -6.74 7.75
N MET A 87 -5.33 -6.83 7.66
CA MET A 87 -4.54 -7.84 8.38
C MET A 87 -4.57 -7.61 9.89
N ALA A 88 -4.41 -6.37 10.36
CA ALA A 88 -4.44 -6.03 11.77
C ALA A 88 -5.77 -6.40 12.43
N ALA A 89 -6.87 -6.29 11.70
CA ALA A 89 -8.19 -6.73 12.18
C ALA A 89 -8.26 -8.25 12.41
N GLN A 90 -7.41 -9.05 11.76
CA GLN A 90 -7.37 -10.51 11.86
C GLN A 90 -6.30 -11.02 12.85
N ILE A 91 -5.31 -10.20 13.18
CA ILE A 91 -4.23 -10.56 14.11
C ILE A 91 -4.23 -9.56 15.28
N PRO A 92 -4.97 -9.83 16.37
CA PRO A 92 -5.00 -8.95 17.54
C PRO A 92 -3.60 -8.69 18.11
N GLY A 93 -3.37 -7.47 18.55
CA GLY A 93 -2.08 -7.05 19.13
C GLY A 93 -1.03 -6.59 18.12
N THR A 94 -1.28 -6.70 16.84
CA THR A 94 -0.44 -6.07 15.80
C THR A 94 -0.69 -4.56 15.73
N ARG A 95 0.27 -3.84 15.16
CA ARG A 95 0.17 -2.38 14.93
C ARG A 95 0.61 -2.05 13.54
N VAL A 96 -0.19 -1.26 12.82
CA VAL A 96 0.22 -0.63 11.55
C VAL A 96 0.88 0.70 11.90
N LEU A 97 2.09 0.95 11.38
CA LEU A 97 2.81 2.19 11.65
C LEU A 97 2.17 3.37 10.89
N ASP A 98 2.15 4.55 11.52
CA ASP A 98 1.51 5.74 10.97
C ASP A 98 2.29 6.36 9.78
N GLU A 99 3.61 6.18 9.78
CA GLU A 99 4.49 6.72 8.75
C GLU A 99 4.32 5.98 7.42
N THR A 100 4.60 6.66 6.31
CA THR A 100 4.55 6.12 4.94
C THR A 100 5.93 6.17 4.32
N PHE A 101 6.50 5.03 3.93
CA PHE A 101 7.82 5.01 3.29
C PHE A 101 7.74 5.09 1.76
N LYS A 102 6.57 4.82 1.18
CA LYS A 102 6.36 4.87 -0.27
C LYS A 102 4.90 5.17 -0.60
N GLN A 103 4.71 6.00 -1.62
CA GLN A 103 3.41 6.18 -2.27
C GLN A 103 3.44 5.56 -3.66
N THR A 104 2.40 4.82 -4.01
CA THR A 104 2.15 4.33 -5.37
C THR A 104 0.94 5.05 -5.93
N VAL A 105 1.07 5.60 -7.12
CA VAL A 105 -0.01 6.30 -7.81
C VAL A 105 -0.55 5.46 -8.97
N THR A 106 -1.86 5.51 -9.17
CA THR A 106 -2.54 4.87 -10.30
C THR A 106 -3.15 5.93 -11.19
N ALA A 107 -2.90 5.81 -12.49
CA ALA A 107 -3.42 6.69 -13.52
C ALA A 107 -3.96 5.86 -14.69
N VAL A 108 -4.95 6.39 -15.41
CA VAL A 108 -5.37 5.80 -16.67
C VAL A 108 -4.29 6.05 -17.70
N ALA A 109 -4.00 5.03 -18.52
CA ALA A 109 -3.09 5.13 -19.63
C ALA A 109 -3.83 4.79 -20.93
N VAL A 110 -3.62 5.59 -21.96
CA VAL A 110 -4.13 5.37 -23.33
C VAL A 110 -2.96 5.22 -24.31
N PRO A 111 -3.15 4.56 -25.46
CA PRO A 111 -2.13 4.53 -26.51
C PRO A 111 -1.72 5.95 -26.90
N PRO A 112 -0.48 6.16 -27.42
CA PRO A 112 -0.07 7.48 -27.93
C PRO A 112 -0.98 7.91 -29.07
N ASN A 113 -1.14 9.21 -29.25
CA ASN A 113 -1.93 9.81 -30.31
C ASN A 113 -3.45 9.53 -30.26
N HIS A 114 -3.99 9.28 -29.06
CA HIS A 114 -5.43 9.11 -28.84
C HIS A 114 -5.98 10.19 -27.87
N PRO A 115 -5.96 11.48 -28.26
CA PRO A 115 -6.37 12.57 -27.37
C PRO A 115 -7.84 12.52 -26.98
N GLN A 116 -8.72 12.01 -27.85
CA GLN A 116 -10.14 11.85 -27.55
C GLN A 116 -10.38 10.80 -26.45
N SER A 117 -9.64 9.67 -26.49
CA SER A 117 -9.72 8.64 -25.45
C SER A 117 -9.21 9.17 -24.10
N LEU A 118 -8.16 9.98 -24.12
CA LEU A 118 -7.65 10.62 -22.91
C LEU A 118 -8.67 11.60 -22.34
N ALA A 119 -9.24 12.46 -23.17
CA ALA A 119 -10.25 13.43 -22.76
C ALA A 119 -11.50 12.74 -22.18
N PHE A 120 -11.95 11.64 -22.79
CA PHE A 120 -13.05 10.82 -22.27
C PHE A 120 -12.72 10.25 -20.88
N ALA A 121 -11.52 9.66 -20.70
CA ALA A 121 -11.10 9.09 -19.42
C ALA A 121 -11.02 10.15 -18.31
N VAL A 122 -10.50 11.34 -18.61
CA VAL A 122 -10.46 12.49 -17.69
C VAL A 122 -11.87 12.89 -17.26
N LYS A 123 -12.77 13.08 -18.23
CA LYS A 123 -14.16 13.45 -17.98
C LYS A 123 -14.86 12.40 -17.11
N PHE A 124 -14.77 11.13 -17.49
CA PHE A 124 -15.36 10.02 -16.75
C PHE A 124 -14.88 9.95 -15.30
N LEU A 125 -13.56 10.05 -15.08
CA LEU A 125 -12.99 10.02 -13.72
C LEU A 125 -13.46 11.19 -12.88
N ASN A 126 -13.49 12.40 -13.44
CA ASN A 126 -13.97 13.58 -12.70
C ASN A 126 -15.46 13.47 -12.34
N GLU A 127 -16.28 12.95 -13.25
CA GLU A 127 -17.70 12.67 -12.98
C GLU A 127 -17.88 11.60 -11.89
N ALA A 128 -17.11 10.49 -11.98
CA ALA A 128 -17.15 9.41 -11.00
C ALA A 128 -16.68 9.83 -9.60
N ILE A 129 -15.75 10.77 -9.53
CA ILE A 129 -15.32 11.39 -8.27
C ILE A 129 -16.43 12.30 -7.73
N ALA A 130 -16.95 13.21 -8.57
CA ALA A 130 -17.90 14.23 -8.16
C ALA A 130 -19.25 13.65 -7.70
N ASN A 131 -19.73 12.59 -8.36
CA ASN A 131 -21.00 11.92 -8.04
C ASN A 131 -20.89 10.80 -7.00
N GLY A 132 -19.69 10.57 -6.44
CA GLY A 132 -19.43 9.56 -5.41
C GLY A 132 -19.32 8.12 -5.91
N THR A 133 -19.40 7.87 -7.22
CA THR A 133 -19.28 6.52 -7.80
C THR A 133 -17.95 5.86 -7.45
N LEU A 134 -16.84 6.61 -7.52
CA LEU A 134 -15.52 6.10 -7.18
C LEU A 134 -15.42 5.76 -5.67
N ARG A 135 -15.96 6.61 -4.79
CA ARG A 135 -16.02 6.32 -3.34
C ARG A 135 -16.80 5.05 -3.05
N LYS A 136 -17.98 4.90 -3.66
CA LYS A 136 -18.81 3.71 -3.51
C LYS A 136 -18.10 2.44 -4.02
N ALA A 137 -17.38 2.55 -5.14
CA ALA A 137 -16.58 1.43 -5.65
C ALA A 137 -15.49 1.01 -4.66
N TYR A 138 -14.78 1.96 -4.04
CA TYR A 138 -13.79 1.67 -3.00
C TYR A 138 -14.42 0.99 -1.78
N ASP A 139 -15.54 1.53 -1.28
CA ASP A 139 -16.23 0.99 -0.10
C ASP A 139 -16.70 -0.44 -0.31
N ASN A 140 -17.23 -0.74 -1.50
CA ASN A 140 -17.70 -2.08 -1.88
C ASN A 140 -16.57 -3.11 -2.03
N ASN A 141 -15.33 -2.64 -2.23
CA ASN A 141 -14.15 -3.49 -2.39
C ASN A 141 -13.22 -3.47 -1.17
N GLY A 142 -13.71 -3.05 -0.01
CA GLY A 142 -12.93 -3.07 1.24
C GLY A 142 -11.87 -1.97 1.36
N LEU A 143 -11.89 -0.98 0.48
CA LEU A 143 -10.91 0.14 0.44
C LEU A 143 -11.45 1.40 1.13
N LYS A 144 -12.18 1.23 2.25
CA LYS A 144 -12.85 2.32 2.96
C LYS A 144 -11.91 3.42 3.44
N ASP A 145 -10.71 3.04 3.88
CA ASP A 145 -9.68 3.95 4.39
C ASP A 145 -8.87 4.62 3.28
N ARG A 146 -9.05 4.20 2.02
CA ARG A 146 -8.33 4.79 0.89
C ARG A 146 -8.94 6.13 0.48
N PRO A 147 -8.16 7.22 0.49
CA PRO A 147 -8.69 8.52 0.12
C PRO A 147 -9.04 8.57 -1.37
N VAL A 148 -10.20 9.14 -1.67
CA VAL A 148 -10.59 9.52 -3.04
C VAL A 148 -10.12 10.95 -3.27
N ARG A 149 -9.42 11.20 -4.37
CA ARG A 149 -9.03 12.56 -4.75
C ARG A 149 -10.27 13.38 -5.11
N THR A 150 -10.23 14.67 -4.84
CA THR A 150 -11.33 15.57 -5.18
C THR A 150 -11.39 15.89 -6.67
N GLN A 151 -10.26 15.79 -7.36
CA GLN A 151 -10.13 15.91 -8.81
C GLN A 151 -9.00 15.01 -9.29
N ALA A 152 -9.20 14.40 -10.45
CA ALA A 152 -8.14 13.71 -11.17
C ALA A 152 -7.19 14.75 -11.79
N LYS A 153 -5.94 14.81 -11.35
CA LYS A 153 -4.88 15.71 -11.88
C LYS A 153 -3.91 14.92 -12.73
#